data_4d2dd86651f232690581f44fbb6c1db6
#
_entry.id   4d2dd86651f232690581f44fbb6c1db6
#
_cell.length_a   1.000
_cell.length_b   1.000
_cell.length_c   1.000
_cell.angle_alpha   90.00
_cell.angle_beta   90.00
_cell.angle_gamma   90.00
#
_symmetry.space_group_name_H-M   'P 1'
#
loop_
_entity.id
_entity.type
_entity.pdbx_description
1 polymer ?
#
loop_
_entity_poly.entity_id
_entity_poly.type
_entity_poly.pdbx_seq_one_letter_code
_entity_poly.pdbx_strand_id
1 'polypeptide(L)'
;YNYDAKRRWLDTIKTYKADNSGNPLKTYQNITYSFDAVGNVNWYENNCIDSVRGNYKTRQEYTYDNLYQLIKVEGKSTYNPDIGNIPEYVSEYSQTFTFDDDGFGKIMNKKSTESIVPYRKIGDNLKYEFDYEYDVENYTHRRIRAGNLFYKYDDNGNIICEQDGSFDSNDDDGTYHKIQEESDEVYSTDYGWGLFRDDSQDVNKLHSRYKRTYSWNEKNMLVFSEDASHSTSYIYGHDGQRTNKYTRSSET
;
A
#
# COMPACT_ATOMS: atom_id res chain seq x y z
N TYR A 1 -9.48 20.56 16.30
CA TYR A 1 -8.02 20.36 16.28
C TYR A 1 -7.43 20.95 17.55
N ASN A 2 -6.63 20.15 18.26
CA ASN A 2 -5.81 20.63 19.38
C ASN A 2 -4.34 20.41 19.03
N TYR A 3 -3.51 21.31 19.54
CA TYR A 3 -2.07 21.29 19.31
C TYR A 3 -1.33 21.34 20.65
N ASP A 4 -0.18 20.66 20.72
CA ASP A 4 0.73 20.76 21.85
C ASP A 4 1.12 22.23 22.08
N ALA A 5 1.03 22.67 23.32
CA ALA A 5 1.23 24.09 23.67
C ALA A 5 2.67 24.59 23.45
N LYS A 6 3.67 23.70 23.49
CA LYS A 6 5.09 24.05 23.38
C LYS A 6 5.62 23.87 21.98
N ARG A 7 5.31 22.71 21.37
CA ARG A 7 5.87 22.29 20.08
C ARG A 7 4.94 22.60 18.90
N ARG A 8 3.65 22.89 19.18
CA ARG A 8 2.59 23.12 18.21
C ARG A 8 2.36 21.93 17.26
N TRP A 9 2.74 20.74 17.70
CA TRP A 9 2.40 19.52 16.98
C TRP A 9 0.92 19.21 17.17
N LEU A 10 0.33 18.58 16.17
CA LEU A 10 -1.08 18.18 16.21
C LEU A 10 -1.27 17.08 17.26
N ASP A 11 -1.97 17.42 18.34
CA ASP A 11 -2.23 16.51 19.46
C ASP A 11 -3.51 15.68 19.20
N THR A 12 -4.62 16.36 18.89
CA THR A 12 -5.88 15.67 18.65
C THR A 12 -6.69 16.24 17.49
N ILE A 13 -7.41 15.33 16.79
CA ILE A 13 -8.45 15.68 15.83
C ILE A 13 -9.74 15.05 16.28
N LYS A 14 -10.80 15.86 16.47
CA LYS A 14 -12.12 15.37 16.80
C LYS A 14 -13.16 15.91 15.84
N THR A 15 -13.89 14.99 15.18
CA THR A 15 -14.99 15.29 14.27
C THR A 15 -16.22 14.50 14.72
N TYR A 16 -17.32 15.19 14.98
CA TYR A 16 -18.55 14.56 15.45
C TYR A 16 -19.80 15.29 14.95
N LYS A 17 -20.92 14.56 14.88
CA LYS A 17 -22.24 15.15 14.77
C LYS A 17 -22.71 15.49 16.18
N ALA A 18 -23.15 16.74 16.40
CA ALA A 18 -23.70 17.19 17.67
C ALA A 18 -25.21 17.13 17.69
N ASP A 19 -25.79 17.03 18.89
CA ASP A 19 -27.19 17.34 19.17
C ASP A 19 -27.43 18.87 19.23
N ASN A 20 -28.66 19.26 19.49
CA ASN A 20 -29.02 20.68 19.60
C ASN A 20 -28.39 21.40 20.81
N SER A 21 -27.81 20.66 21.75
CA SER A 21 -27.11 21.17 22.94
C SER A 21 -25.58 21.15 22.75
N GLY A 22 -25.09 20.71 21.59
CA GLY A 22 -23.65 20.63 21.28
C GLY A 22 -22.96 19.35 21.75
N ASN A 23 -23.69 18.36 22.31
CA ASN A 23 -23.10 17.10 22.74
C ASN A 23 -22.87 16.15 21.55
N PRO A 24 -21.78 15.36 21.55
CA PRO A 24 -21.53 14.39 20.49
C PRO A 24 -22.59 13.29 20.44
N LEU A 25 -23.34 13.22 19.33
CA LEU A 25 -24.25 12.11 19.03
C LEU A 25 -23.53 10.95 18.34
N LYS A 26 -22.60 11.30 17.46
CA LYS A 26 -21.81 10.34 16.70
C LYS A 26 -20.42 10.92 16.44
N THR A 27 -19.41 10.17 16.79
CA THR A 27 -18.01 10.54 16.55
C THR A 27 -17.53 9.87 15.28
N TYR A 28 -17.08 10.66 14.30
CA TYR A 28 -16.53 10.18 13.03
C TYR A 28 -15.01 10.00 13.11
N GLN A 29 -14.36 10.89 13.88
CA GLN A 29 -12.93 10.85 14.15
C GLN A 29 -12.69 11.33 15.58
N ASN A 30 -11.83 10.62 16.29
CA ASN A 30 -11.31 11.04 17.58
C ASN A 30 -9.87 10.52 17.67
N ILE A 31 -8.99 11.20 16.93
CA ILE A 31 -7.61 10.81 16.74
C ILE A 31 -6.74 11.54 17.76
N THR A 32 -5.90 10.79 18.43
CA THR A 32 -4.84 11.30 19.31
C THR A 32 -3.49 10.82 18.80
N TYR A 33 -2.50 11.70 18.84
CA TYR A 33 -1.13 11.43 18.41
C TYR A 33 -0.16 11.46 19.58
N SER A 34 0.90 10.69 19.47
CA SER A 34 2.08 10.78 20.34
C SER A 34 3.32 10.89 19.48
N PHE A 35 4.25 11.72 19.92
CA PHE A 35 5.48 12.00 19.19
C PHE A 35 6.70 11.72 20.08
N ASP A 36 7.81 11.39 19.47
CA ASP A 36 9.10 11.34 20.13
C ASP A 36 9.70 12.75 20.34
N ALA A 37 10.92 12.82 20.80
CA ALA A 37 11.59 14.09 21.09
C ALA A 37 11.91 14.92 19.83
N VAL A 38 12.04 14.29 18.68
CA VAL A 38 12.42 14.92 17.40
C VAL A 38 11.23 15.13 16.45
N GLY A 39 10.04 14.61 16.78
CA GLY A 39 8.82 14.87 16.04
C GLY A 39 8.33 13.68 15.21
N ASN A 40 8.94 12.51 15.32
CA ASN A 40 8.39 11.31 14.71
C ASN A 40 7.13 10.88 15.48
N VAL A 41 6.14 10.37 14.76
CA VAL A 41 4.92 9.84 15.37
C VAL A 41 5.23 8.49 16.01
N ASN A 42 5.18 8.38 17.34
CA ASN A 42 5.31 7.10 18.04
C ASN A 42 4.08 6.23 17.85
N TRP A 43 2.91 6.84 17.93
CA TRP A 43 1.64 6.18 17.69
C TRP A 43 0.54 7.19 17.40
N TYR A 44 -0.50 6.73 16.75
CA TYR A 44 -1.80 7.39 16.79
C TYR A 44 -2.90 6.39 17.15
N GLU A 45 -3.96 6.90 17.74
CA GLU A 45 -5.15 6.15 18.09
C GLU A 45 -6.39 6.92 17.60
N ASN A 46 -7.28 6.23 16.90
CA ASN A 46 -8.60 6.75 16.58
C ASN A 46 -9.66 5.97 17.36
N ASN A 47 -10.37 6.63 18.24
CA ASN A 47 -11.37 6.02 19.11
C ASN A 47 -12.75 6.64 18.82
N CYS A 48 -13.51 5.99 17.93
CA CYS A 48 -14.84 6.43 17.51
C CYS A 48 -15.91 5.74 18.34
N ILE A 49 -16.79 6.52 18.91
CA ILE A 49 -17.95 6.06 19.65
C ILE A 49 -19.20 6.33 18.81
N ASP A 50 -19.96 5.28 18.49
CA ASP A 50 -21.24 5.36 17.83
C ASP A 50 -22.28 4.65 18.70
N SER A 51 -23.19 5.41 19.28
CA SER A 51 -24.24 4.90 20.17
C SER A 51 -25.24 3.95 19.49
N VAL A 52 -25.22 3.87 18.16
CA VAL A 52 -26.15 3.03 17.39
C VAL A 52 -25.45 1.80 16.81
N ARG A 53 -24.17 1.93 16.42
CA ARG A 53 -23.44 0.90 15.68
C ARG A 53 -22.31 0.24 16.47
N GLY A 54 -22.02 0.75 17.67
CA GLY A 54 -20.93 0.27 18.51
C GLY A 54 -19.65 1.09 18.38
N ASN A 55 -18.64 0.67 19.13
CA ASN A 55 -17.39 1.39 19.24
C ASN A 55 -16.34 0.82 18.26
N TYR A 56 -15.64 1.70 17.58
CA TYR A 56 -14.55 1.37 16.69
C TYR A 56 -13.28 2.06 17.17
N LYS A 57 -12.24 1.27 17.39
CA LYS A 57 -10.94 1.77 17.81
C LYS A 57 -9.84 1.22 16.89
N THR A 58 -8.97 2.11 16.41
CA THR A 58 -7.74 1.73 15.73
C THR A 58 -6.56 2.38 16.42
N ARG A 59 -5.46 1.63 16.52
CA ARG A 59 -4.18 2.12 17.02
C ARG A 59 -3.07 1.63 16.10
N GLN A 60 -2.14 2.52 15.79
CA GLN A 60 -0.90 2.17 15.09
C GLN A 60 0.28 2.68 15.89
N GLU A 61 1.30 1.83 16.01
CA GLU A 61 2.56 2.13 16.68
C GLU A 61 3.70 2.05 15.67
N TYR A 62 4.66 2.95 15.78
CA TYR A 62 5.73 3.13 14.83
C TYR A 62 7.07 3.02 15.52
N THR A 63 8.00 2.31 14.90
CA THR A 63 9.38 2.19 15.36
C THR A 63 10.32 2.71 14.28
N TYR A 64 11.28 3.50 14.68
CA TYR A 64 12.27 4.12 13.80
C TYR A 64 13.68 3.66 14.17
N ASP A 65 14.57 3.66 13.22
CA ASP A 65 16.00 3.47 13.43
C ASP A 65 16.70 4.78 13.85
N ASN A 66 18.01 4.73 13.98
CA ASN A 66 18.81 5.91 14.36
C ASN A 66 18.89 6.98 13.26
N LEU A 67 18.48 6.66 12.03
CA LEU A 67 18.39 7.58 10.89
C LEU A 67 16.98 8.11 10.69
N TYR A 68 16.07 7.83 11.65
CA TYR A 68 14.64 8.17 11.60
C TYR A 68 13.88 7.50 10.46
N GLN A 69 14.39 6.38 9.94
CA GLN A 69 13.69 5.58 8.97
C GLN A 69 12.66 4.69 9.69
N LEU A 70 11.46 4.60 9.16
CA LEU A 70 10.41 3.75 9.72
C LEU A 70 10.75 2.27 9.46
N ILE A 71 11.09 1.52 10.51
CA ILE A 71 11.47 0.11 10.41
C ILE A 71 10.35 -0.86 10.78
N LYS A 72 9.34 -0.40 11.55
CA LYS A 72 8.22 -1.25 11.96
C LYS A 72 6.95 -0.44 12.17
N VAL A 73 5.83 -1.02 11.78
CA VAL A 73 4.47 -0.55 12.09
C VAL A 73 3.69 -1.71 12.70
N GLU A 74 3.07 -1.49 13.84
CA GLU A 74 2.14 -2.43 14.47
C GLU A 74 0.76 -1.77 14.53
N GLY A 75 -0.24 -2.43 13.99
CA GLY A 75 -1.60 -1.93 13.95
C GLY A 75 -2.58 -2.88 14.62
N LYS A 76 -3.53 -2.30 15.34
CA LYS A 76 -4.64 -3.01 15.95
C LYS A 76 -5.94 -2.27 15.70
N SER A 77 -6.95 -3.00 15.22
CA SER A 77 -8.32 -2.50 15.10
C SER A 77 -9.25 -3.36 15.91
N THR A 78 -10.10 -2.73 16.69
CA THR A 78 -11.16 -3.40 17.44
C THR A 78 -12.50 -2.78 17.07
N TYR A 79 -13.49 -3.63 16.88
CA TYR A 79 -14.87 -3.21 16.70
C TYR A 79 -15.73 -3.97 17.71
N ASN A 80 -16.38 -3.23 18.59
CA ASN A 80 -17.30 -3.78 19.57
C ASN A 80 -18.71 -3.29 19.22
N PRO A 81 -19.54 -4.14 18.59
CA PRO A 81 -20.93 -3.80 18.33
C PRO A 81 -21.72 -3.84 19.64
N ASP A 82 -22.28 -2.71 20.01
CA ASP A 82 -23.12 -2.57 21.22
C ASP A 82 -24.50 -3.24 21.06
N ILE A 83 -24.69 -4.03 20.00
CA ILE A 83 -26.00 -4.56 19.60
C ILE A 83 -25.92 -6.08 19.48
N GLY A 84 -26.53 -6.76 20.46
CA GLY A 84 -26.85 -8.19 20.40
C GLY A 84 -25.63 -9.13 20.49
N ASN A 85 -25.81 -10.36 20.04
CA ASN A 85 -24.80 -11.43 20.11
C ASN A 85 -23.73 -11.34 19.00
N ILE A 86 -23.37 -10.15 18.53
CA ILE A 86 -22.29 -10.00 17.56
C ILE A 86 -20.97 -9.96 18.33
N PRO A 87 -20.05 -10.89 18.08
CA PRO A 87 -18.78 -10.93 18.80
C PRO A 87 -17.88 -9.74 18.46
N GLU A 88 -17.04 -9.37 19.41
CA GLU A 88 -16.00 -8.40 19.22
C GLU A 88 -15.08 -8.84 18.06
N TYR A 89 -14.77 -7.92 17.18
CA TYR A 89 -13.85 -8.12 16.08
C TYR A 89 -12.50 -7.48 16.41
N VAL A 90 -11.44 -8.26 16.30
CA VAL A 90 -10.07 -7.78 16.49
C VAL A 90 -9.24 -8.16 15.26
N SER A 91 -8.58 -7.17 14.68
CA SER A 91 -7.59 -7.35 13.63
C SER A 91 -6.28 -6.74 14.06
N GLU A 92 -5.20 -7.48 13.93
CA GLU A 92 -3.84 -7.04 14.22
C GLU A 92 -2.95 -7.28 13.01
N TYR A 93 -2.03 -6.36 12.73
CA TYR A 93 -1.04 -6.53 11.69
C TYR A 93 0.31 -5.98 12.14
N SER A 94 1.37 -6.49 11.53
CA SER A 94 2.71 -5.97 11.69
C SER A 94 3.37 -5.85 10.33
N GLN A 95 3.97 -4.69 10.06
CA GLN A 95 4.79 -4.45 8.87
C GLN A 95 6.20 -4.11 9.30
N THR A 96 7.18 -4.72 8.65
CA THR A 96 8.59 -4.43 8.86
C THR A 96 9.23 -3.97 7.55
N PHE A 97 10.21 -3.09 7.67
CA PHE A 97 10.97 -2.54 6.57
C PHE A 97 12.44 -2.71 6.89
N THR A 98 13.20 -3.29 5.97
CA THR A 98 14.66 -3.38 6.05
C THR A 98 15.24 -2.42 5.02
N PHE A 99 16.20 -1.63 5.44
CA PHE A 99 16.91 -0.68 4.60
C PHE A 99 18.33 -1.18 4.31
N ASP A 100 18.98 -0.59 3.31
CA ASP A 100 20.36 -0.89 3.01
C ASP A 100 21.31 -0.36 4.09
N ASP A 101 22.47 -1.01 4.22
CA ASP A 101 23.48 -0.65 5.23
C ASP A 101 24.20 0.67 4.90
N ASP A 102 24.11 1.13 3.66
CA ASP A 102 24.71 2.39 3.21
C ASP A 102 23.98 3.64 3.72
N GLY A 103 22.85 3.46 4.40
CA GLY A 103 22.14 4.50 5.14
C GLY A 103 21.39 5.52 4.29
N PHE A 104 21.18 5.26 3.00
CA PHE A 104 20.49 6.18 2.08
C PHE A 104 19.02 5.86 1.83
N GLY A 105 18.43 4.99 2.64
CA GLY A 105 16.99 4.80 2.66
C GLY A 105 16.42 3.94 1.53
N LYS A 106 17.23 3.12 0.87
CA LYS A 106 16.72 2.11 -0.04
C LYS A 106 16.07 0.98 0.75
N ILE A 107 14.80 0.72 0.51
CA ILE A 107 14.08 -0.39 1.12
C ILE A 107 14.55 -1.68 0.43
N MET A 108 15.14 -2.60 1.19
CA MET A 108 15.62 -3.90 0.70
C MET A 108 14.58 -4.99 0.86
N ASN A 109 13.77 -4.92 1.93
CA ASN A 109 12.67 -5.86 2.16
C ASN A 109 11.51 -5.15 2.84
N LYS A 110 10.30 -5.56 2.49
CA LYS A 110 9.06 -5.19 3.15
C LYS A 110 8.23 -6.42 3.43
N LYS A 111 7.90 -6.66 4.69
CA LYS A 111 7.10 -7.79 5.13
C LYS A 111 5.85 -7.32 5.87
N SER A 112 4.73 -7.97 5.62
CA SER A 112 3.49 -7.76 6.35
C SER A 112 2.93 -9.08 6.84
N THR A 113 2.49 -9.08 8.10
CA THR A 113 1.78 -10.19 8.72
C THR A 113 0.47 -9.69 9.32
N GLU A 114 -0.56 -10.51 9.32
CA GLU A 114 -1.86 -10.18 9.88
C GLU A 114 -2.39 -11.36 10.71
N SER A 115 -3.08 -11.04 11.79
CA SER A 115 -3.93 -11.96 12.54
C SER A 115 -5.32 -11.37 12.73
N ILE A 116 -6.35 -12.18 12.46
CA ILE A 116 -7.74 -11.78 12.60
C ILE A 116 -8.44 -12.81 13.47
N VAL A 117 -9.13 -12.33 14.51
CA VAL A 117 -9.92 -13.18 15.40
C VAL A 117 -11.40 -12.75 15.33
N PRO A 118 -12.33 -13.64 15.26
CA PRO A 118 -12.41 -14.98 14.69
C PRO A 118 -13.44 -15.16 13.56
N TYR A 119 -14.01 -14.15 12.88
CA TYR A 119 -15.21 -14.31 12.05
C TYR A 119 -15.17 -13.79 10.62
N ARG A 120 -14.08 -13.22 10.16
CA ARG A 120 -13.87 -12.88 8.77
C ARG A 120 -12.54 -13.41 8.28
N LYS A 121 -12.57 -14.35 7.34
CA LYS A 121 -11.50 -14.47 6.36
C LYS A 121 -11.53 -13.18 5.53
N ILE A 122 -10.86 -12.15 6.01
CA ILE A 122 -10.34 -11.14 5.10
C ILE A 122 -9.25 -11.90 4.37
N GLY A 123 -9.28 -11.88 3.07
CA GLY A 123 -8.35 -12.67 2.27
C GLY A 123 -6.91 -12.45 2.72
N ASP A 124 -6.04 -13.40 2.46
CA ASP A 124 -4.62 -13.42 2.81
C ASP A 124 -3.81 -12.23 2.22
N ASN A 125 -4.49 -11.22 1.71
CA ASN A 125 -3.98 -10.07 0.98
C ASN A 125 -3.09 -9.14 1.80
N LEU A 126 -3.09 -9.26 3.12
CA LEU A 126 -2.24 -8.46 4.00
C LEU A 126 -0.99 -9.21 4.47
N LYS A 127 -0.83 -10.47 4.07
CA LYS A 127 0.42 -11.22 4.26
C LYS A 127 1.23 -11.13 2.99
N TYR A 128 2.37 -10.49 3.05
CA TYR A 128 3.30 -10.42 1.94
C TYR A 128 4.73 -10.22 2.44
N GLU A 129 5.67 -10.63 1.62
CA GLU A 129 7.08 -10.33 1.79
C GLU A 129 7.66 -9.98 0.42
N PHE A 130 8.25 -8.79 0.30
CA PHE A 130 8.82 -8.28 -0.93
C PHE A 130 10.29 -7.95 -0.75
N ASP A 131 11.13 -8.56 -1.54
CA ASP A 131 12.50 -8.13 -1.74
C ASP A 131 12.54 -7.09 -2.85
N TYR A 132 13.43 -6.12 -2.70
CA TYR A 132 13.63 -5.03 -3.64
C TYR A 132 15.06 -5.09 -4.18
N GLU A 133 15.21 -4.91 -5.49
CA GLU A 133 16.49 -4.82 -6.16
C GLU A 133 16.62 -3.49 -6.90
N TYR A 134 17.85 -2.99 -6.95
CA TYR A 134 18.18 -1.70 -7.53
C TYR A 134 19.27 -1.83 -8.58
N ASP A 135 19.30 -0.91 -9.55
CA ASP A 135 20.32 -0.80 -10.58
C ASP A 135 21.59 -0.18 -10.00
N VAL A 136 22.37 -0.99 -9.30
CA VAL A 136 23.58 -0.53 -8.59
C VAL A 136 24.70 -0.08 -9.51
N GLU A 137 24.71 -0.52 -10.77
CA GLU A 137 25.77 -0.20 -11.73
C GLU A 137 25.60 1.17 -12.39
N ASN A 138 24.34 1.54 -12.70
CA ASN A 138 24.05 2.75 -13.47
C ASN A 138 23.33 3.81 -12.64
N TYR A 139 22.30 3.41 -11.89
CA TYR A 139 21.42 4.32 -11.15
C TYR A 139 21.03 3.74 -9.79
N THR A 140 21.84 3.97 -8.80
CA THR A 140 21.78 3.32 -7.48
C THR A 140 20.43 3.40 -6.75
N HIS A 141 19.56 4.34 -7.11
CA HIS A 141 18.22 4.49 -6.54
C HIS A 141 17.10 3.99 -7.46
N ARG A 142 17.46 3.52 -8.67
CA ARG A 142 16.49 2.98 -9.61
C ARG A 142 16.14 1.56 -9.23
N ARG A 143 14.91 1.35 -8.80
CA ARG A 143 14.40 0.02 -8.44
C ARG A 143 14.12 -0.78 -9.71
N ILE A 144 14.75 -1.94 -9.85
CA ILE A 144 14.54 -2.86 -10.97
C ILE A 144 13.58 -3.99 -10.64
N ARG A 145 13.39 -4.29 -9.34
CA ARG A 145 12.48 -5.34 -8.87
C ARG A 145 11.80 -4.97 -7.56
N ALA A 146 10.55 -5.42 -7.38
CA ALA A 146 9.84 -5.44 -6.11
C ALA A 146 8.99 -6.73 -6.04
N GLY A 147 9.40 -7.68 -5.20
CA GLY A 147 8.79 -9.01 -5.19
C GLY A 147 8.90 -9.68 -6.55
N ASN A 148 7.78 -10.02 -7.18
CA ASN A 148 7.75 -10.62 -8.52
C ASN A 148 7.62 -9.58 -9.65
N LEU A 149 7.48 -8.29 -9.34
CA LEU A 149 7.37 -7.22 -10.33
C LEU A 149 8.76 -6.71 -10.73
N PHE A 150 9.01 -6.70 -12.02
CA PHE A 150 10.21 -6.17 -12.66
C PHE A 150 9.89 -4.92 -13.45
N TYR A 151 10.85 -4.00 -13.50
CA TYR A 151 10.67 -2.67 -14.09
C TYR A 151 11.71 -2.39 -15.16
N LYS A 152 11.27 -1.82 -16.28
CA LYS A 152 12.15 -1.20 -17.29
C LYS A 152 11.90 0.30 -17.33
N TYR A 153 12.95 1.05 -17.62
CA TYR A 153 12.96 2.50 -17.63
C TYR A 153 13.47 3.04 -18.97
N ASP A 154 13.00 4.24 -19.32
CA ASP A 154 13.63 5.04 -20.37
C ASP A 154 14.89 5.77 -19.83
N ASP A 155 15.58 6.49 -20.73
CA ASP A 155 16.79 7.25 -20.38
C ASP A 155 16.50 8.40 -19.41
N ASN A 156 15.26 8.88 -19.34
CA ASN A 156 14.83 9.91 -18.40
C ASN A 156 14.46 9.36 -17.01
N GLY A 157 14.47 8.03 -16.83
CA GLY A 157 14.11 7.38 -15.59
C GLY A 157 12.61 7.11 -15.41
N ASN A 158 11.80 7.28 -16.43
CA ASN A 158 10.39 6.92 -16.38
C ASN A 158 10.21 5.42 -16.58
N ILE A 159 9.29 4.79 -15.84
CA ILE A 159 8.94 3.39 -16.03
C ILE A 159 8.24 3.24 -17.38
N ILE A 160 8.79 2.43 -18.28
CA ILE A 160 8.18 2.12 -19.58
C ILE A 160 7.51 0.75 -19.62
N CYS A 161 7.90 -0.15 -18.72
CA CYS A 161 7.27 -1.45 -18.58
C CYS A 161 7.40 -1.94 -17.15
N GLU A 162 6.35 -2.55 -16.65
CA GLU A 162 6.37 -3.41 -15.49
C GLU A 162 5.76 -4.75 -15.85
N GLN A 163 6.31 -5.83 -15.33
CA GLN A 163 5.78 -7.18 -15.55
C GLN A 163 6.06 -8.09 -14.38
N ASP A 164 5.27 -9.14 -14.29
CA ASP A 164 5.50 -10.26 -13.40
C ASP A 164 6.54 -11.18 -14.04
N GLY A 165 7.67 -11.41 -13.36
CA GLY A 165 8.80 -12.15 -13.88
C GLY A 165 9.88 -11.29 -14.59
N SER A 166 11.06 -11.87 -14.74
CA SER A 166 12.25 -11.20 -15.28
C SER A 166 12.11 -10.79 -16.75
N PHE A 167 12.94 -9.83 -17.18
CA PHE A 167 13.05 -9.41 -18.59
C PHE A 167 14.20 -10.13 -19.30
N ASP A 168 14.46 -11.40 -19.01
CA ASP A 168 15.52 -12.14 -19.67
C ASP A 168 15.30 -12.25 -21.17
N SER A 169 16.41 -12.28 -21.91
CA SER A 169 16.43 -12.26 -23.38
C SER A 169 15.75 -13.46 -24.06
N ASN A 170 15.35 -14.45 -23.26
CA ASN A 170 14.63 -15.64 -23.73
C ASN A 170 13.11 -15.54 -23.53
N ASP A 171 12.60 -14.45 -22.92
CA ASP A 171 11.18 -14.27 -22.62
C ASP A 171 10.36 -13.69 -23.78
N ASP A 172 10.95 -13.56 -24.96
CA ASP A 172 10.23 -13.15 -26.18
C ASP A 172 9.20 -14.19 -26.64
N ASP A 173 9.24 -15.40 -26.08
CA ASP A 173 8.28 -16.49 -26.33
C ASP A 173 7.07 -16.48 -25.37
N GLY A 174 7.05 -15.56 -24.39
CA GLY A 174 5.98 -15.44 -23.41
C GLY A 174 6.05 -16.49 -22.30
N THR A 175 7.17 -17.20 -22.14
CA THR A 175 7.37 -18.09 -20.99
C THR A 175 7.64 -17.31 -19.73
N TYR A 176 6.92 -17.69 -18.68
CA TYR A 176 7.02 -17.10 -17.36
C TYR A 176 8.05 -17.85 -16.51
N HIS A 177 9.07 -17.15 -16.05
CA HIS A 177 10.05 -17.69 -15.10
C HIS A 177 9.73 -17.22 -13.68
N LYS A 178 9.13 -18.09 -12.89
CA LYS A 178 8.88 -17.86 -11.47
C LYS A 178 10.21 -17.91 -10.70
N ILE A 179 10.56 -16.80 -10.05
CA ILE A 179 11.85 -16.69 -9.35
C ILE A 179 11.84 -17.35 -7.97
N GLN A 180 10.68 -17.58 -7.38
CA GLN A 180 10.54 -18.28 -6.11
C GLN A 180 9.45 -19.35 -6.20
N GLU A 181 9.87 -20.61 -6.20
CA GLU A 181 8.99 -21.78 -6.23
C GLU A 181 8.44 -22.18 -4.86
N GLU A 182 8.89 -21.59 -3.75
CA GLU A 182 8.73 -22.23 -2.44
C GLU A 182 7.85 -21.48 -1.43
N SER A 183 7.25 -20.36 -1.73
CA SER A 183 6.30 -19.79 -0.79
C SER A 183 4.88 -19.90 -1.32
N ASP A 184 4.05 -20.70 -0.64
CA ASP A 184 2.58 -20.65 -0.74
C ASP A 184 2.01 -19.27 -0.32
N GLU A 185 2.89 -18.34 0.00
CA GLU A 185 2.56 -16.96 0.29
C GLU A 185 2.34 -16.24 -1.03
N VAL A 186 1.09 -15.94 -1.26
CA VAL A 186 0.65 -15.11 -2.38
C VAL A 186 1.28 -13.76 -2.22
N TYR A 187 2.20 -13.47 -3.10
CA TYR A 187 2.53 -12.08 -3.34
C TYR A 187 1.27 -11.42 -3.89
N SER A 188 0.59 -10.73 -3.01
CA SER A 188 -0.48 -9.87 -3.45
C SER A 188 0.14 -8.82 -4.35
N THR A 189 0.01 -9.02 -5.64
CA THR A 189 0.17 -7.95 -6.62
C THR A 189 -0.93 -6.92 -6.44
N ASP A 190 -1.76 -7.08 -5.41
CA ASP A 190 -2.87 -6.22 -5.09
C ASP A 190 -2.42 -4.92 -4.42
N TYR A 191 -1.58 -4.19 -5.12
CA TYR A 191 -1.47 -2.76 -4.92
C TYR A 191 -2.69 -2.02 -5.49
N GLY A 192 -3.90 -2.58 -5.31
CA GLY A 192 -5.14 -2.01 -5.82
C GLY A 192 -5.44 -2.36 -7.29
N TRP A 193 -4.80 -3.37 -7.84
CA TRP A 193 -5.00 -3.79 -9.23
C TRP A 193 -6.05 -4.90 -9.39
N GLY A 194 -6.65 -5.36 -8.29
CA GLY A 194 -7.80 -6.27 -8.31
C GLY A 194 -7.50 -7.68 -8.80
N LEU A 195 -6.26 -8.12 -8.71
CA LEU A 195 -5.90 -9.51 -8.96
C LEU A 195 -6.17 -10.31 -7.68
N PHE A 196 -7.42 -10.67 -7.46
CA PHE A 196 -7.78 -11.59 -6.39
C PHE A 196 -7.31 -12.99 -6.76
N ARG A 197 -6.60 -13.63 -5.83
CA ARG A 197 -6.34 -15.06 -5.92
C ARG A 197 -7.65 -15.80 -5.63
N ASP A 198 -8.14 -16.50 -6.62
CA ASP A 198 -9.07 -17.60 -6.42
C ASP A 198 -8.24 -18.86 -6.19
N ASP A 199 -8.28 -19.40 -4.95
CA ASP A 199 -7.55 -20.62 -4.58
C ASP A 199 -7.94 -21.86 -5.44
N SER A 200 -9.01 -21.75 -6.22
CA SER A 200 -9.47 -22.78 -7.14
C SER A 200 -8.80 -22.74 -8.52
N GLN A 201 -8.05 -21.68 -8.82
CA GLN A 201 -7.43 -21.50 -10.14
C GLN A 201 -5.94 -21.87 -10.13
N ASP A 202 -5.50 -22.45 -11.23
CA ASP A 202 -4.08 -22.76 -11.46
C ASP A 202 -3.23 -21.49 -11.37
N VAL A 203 -2.47 -21.39 -10.30
CA VAL A 203 -1.59 -20.25 -9.98
C VAL A 203 -0.68 -19.90 -11.16
N ASN A 204 -0.23 -20.91 -11.92
CA ASN A 204 0.64 -20.72 -13.07
C ASN A 204 -0.05 -19.98 -14.24
N LYS A 205 -1.37 -20.04 -14.33
CA LYS A 205 -2.13 -19.34 -15.38
C LYS A 205 -2.45 -17.90 -15.03
N LEU A 206 -2.60 -17.57 -13.75
CA LEU A 206 -2.95 -16.22 -13.30
C LEU A 206 -1.72 -15.28 -13.30
N HIS A 207 -0.56 -15.79 -12.92
CA HIS A 207 0.66 -14.98 -12.82
C HIS A 207 1.43 -14.82 -14.13
N SER A 208 1.21 -15.67 -15.11
CA SER A 208 1.98 -15.72 -16.36
C SER A 208 1.71 -14.56 -17.33
N ARG A 209 0.93 -13.53 -16.95
CA ARG A 209 0.46 -12.55 -17.93
C ARG A 209 0.36 -11.10 -17.45
N TYR A 210 0.75 -10.76 -16.23
CA TYR A 210 0.77 -9.37 -15.87
C TYR A 210 1.91 -8.66 -16.54
N LYS A 211 1.56 -7.79 -17.46
CA LYS A 211 2.49 -6.86 -18.10
C LYS A 211 1.76 -5.57 -18.37
N ARG A 212 2.36 -4.47 -17.98
CA ARG A 212 1.86 -3.13 -18.27
C ARG A 212 2.95 -2.29 -18.91
N THR A 213 2.61 -1.61 -19.97
CA THR A 213 3.48 -0.68 -20.67
C THR A 213 3.03 0.75 -20.45
N TYR A 214 3.97 1.67 -20.51
CA TYR A 214 3.75 3.09 -20.31
C TYR A 214 4.45 3.90 -21.40
N SER A 215 3.80 4.99 -21.84
CA SER A 215 4.39 5.95 -22.76
C SER A 215 4.36 7.34 -22.14
N TRP A 216 5.45 8.04 -22.30
CA TRP A 216 5.68 9.36 -21.72
C TRP A 216 5.93 10.39 -22.81
N ASN A 217 5.57 11.64 -22.59
CA ASN A 217 5.89 12.72 -23.52
C ASN A 217 7.23 13.39 -23.13
N GLU A 218 7.64 14.36 -23.93
CA GLU A 218 8.90 15.11 -23.76
C GLU A 218 8.98 15.88 -22.42
N LYS A 219 7.86 16.05 -21.72
CA LYS A 219 7.78 16.67 -20.39
C LYS A 219 7.74 15.66 -19.27
N ASN A 220 8.03 14.38 -19.54
CA ASN A 220 7.93 13.26 -18.60
C ASN A 220 6.53 13.11 -17.99
N MET A 221 5.47 13.42 -18.75
CA MET A 221 4.10 13.18 -18.34
C MET A 221 3.59 11.91 -19.00
N LEU A 222 2.95 11.03 -18.21
CA LEU A 222 2.38 9.77 -18.68
C LEU A 222 1.22 10.04 -19.65
N VAL A 223 1.37 9.68 -20.91
CA VAL A 223 0.34 9.90 -21.95
C VAL A 223 -0.46 8.66 -22.30
N PHE A 224 0.10 7.47 -22.05
CA PHE A 224 -0.55 6.21 -22.32
C PHE A 224 -0.09 5.11 -21.39
N SER A 225 -1.00 4.20 -21.03
CA SER A 225 -0.67 2.93 -20.36
C SER A 225 -1.57 1.82 -20.87
N GLU A 226 -1.04 0.61 -20.97
CA GLU A 226 -1.75 -0.55 -21.49
C GLU A 226 -1.37 -1.82 -20.74
N ASP A 227 -2.35 -2.64 -20.44
CA ASP A 227 -2.22 -4.01 -19.96
C ASP A 227 -3.13 -4.95 -20.77
N ALA A 228 -3.17 -6.24 -20.42
CA ALA A 228 -3.95 -7.24 -21.15
C ALA A 228 -5.47 -6.92 -21.22
N SER A 229 -5.99 -6.15 -20.27
CA SER A 229 -7.42 -5.90 -20.12
C SER A 229 -7.83 -4.46 -20.41
N HIS A 230 -6.91 -3.51 -20.31
CA HIS A 230 -7.24 -2.09 -20.44
C HIS A 230 -6.15 -1.29 -21.16
N SER A 231 -6.57 -0.31 -21.93
CA SER A 231 -5.71 0.77 -22.40
C SER A 231 -6.24 2.11 -21.88
N THR A 232 -5.32 2.99 -21.47
CA THR A 232 -5.67 4.29 -20.88
C THR A 232 -4.84 5.39 -21.50
N SER A 233 -5.50 6.43 -22.00
CA SER A 233 -4.88 7.66 -22.49
C SER A 233 -5.07 8.80 -21.51
N TYR A 234 -4.05 9.64 -21.37
CA TYR A 234 -4.03 10.79 -20.47
C TYR A 234 -3.78 12.07 -21.27
N ILE A 235 -4.60 13.10 -21.01
CA ILE A 235 -4.48 14.41 -21.65
C ILE A 235 -4.19 15.45 -20.59
N TYR A 236 -3.27 16.36 -20.89
CA TYR A 236 -2.81 17.41 -19.99
C TYR A 236 -3.09 18.78 -20.56
N GLY A 237 -3.41 19.74 -19.69
CA GLY A 237 -3.47 21.14 -20.01
C GLY A 237 -2.08 21.76 -20.19
N HIS A 238 -2.06 23.01 -20.63
CA HIS A 238 -0.81 23.76 -20.80
C HIS A 238 -0.06 23.99 -19.47
N ASP A 239 -0.78 23.95 -18.37
CA ASP A 239 -0.30 24.06 -16.99
C ASP A 239 0.30 22.74 -16.44
N GLY A 240 0.29 21.66 -17.25
CA GLY A 240 0.77 20.34 -16.86
C GLY A 240 -0.20 19.56 -16.00
N GLN A 241 -1.40 20.07 -15.72
CA GLN A 241 -2.41 19.32 -14.99
C GLN A 241 -3.18 18.36 -15.92
N ARG A 242 -3.42 17.14 -15.42
CA ARG A 242 -4.19 16.17 -16.17
C ARG A 242 -5.65 16.60 -16.26
N THR A 243 -6.10 16.89 -17.46
CA THR A 243 -7.48 17.31 -17.74
C THR A 243 -8.40 16.12 -17.96
N ASN A 244 -7.92 15.09 -18.66
CA ASN A 244 -8.74 13.96 -19.04
C ASN A 244 -7.99 12.63 -18.88
N LYS A 245 -8.76 11.58 -18.59
CA LYS A 245 -8.34 10.18 -18.59
C LYS A 245 -9.41 9.37 -19.34
N TYR A 246 -9.00 8.69 -20.39
CA TYR A 246 -9.86 7.78 -21.15
C TYR A 246 -9.38 6.36 -20.99
N THR A 247 -10.24 5.50 -20.46
CA THR A 247 -9.95 4.07 -20.34
C THR A 247 -10.87 3.29 -21.25
N ARG A 248 -10.29 2.36 -22.02
CA ARG A 248 -10.99 1.38 -22.82
C ARG A 248 -10.65 0.00 -22.30
N SER A 249 -11.65 -0.85 -22.07
CA SER A 249 -11.40 -2.27 -21.81
C SER A 249 -11.14 -2.97 -23.16
N SER A 250 -10.18 -3.89 -23.15
CA SER A 250 -9.98 -4.82 -24.28
C SER A 250 -11.14 -5.81 -24.19
N GLU A 251 -12.08 -5.75 -25.10
CA GLU A 251 -13.07 -6.82 -25.25
C GLU A 251 -12.33 -8.06 -25.75
N THR A 252 -12.33 -9.11 -24.92
CA THR A 252 -11.88 -10.46 -25.30
C THR A 252 -13.03 -11.19 -25.96
#